data_2867b019a36ac1cf64a8599b6312b46c
#
_entry.id   2867b019a36ac1cf64a8599b6312b46c
#
_cell.length_a   1.000
_cell.length_b   1.000
_cell.length_c   1.000
_cell.angle_alpha   90.00
_cell.angle_beta   90.00
_cell.angle_gamma   90.00
#
_symmetry.space_group_name_H-M   'P 1'
#
loop_
_entity.id
_entity.type
_entity.pdbx_description
1 polymer ?
#
loop_
_entity_poly.entity_id
_entity_poly.type
_entity_poly.pdbx_seq_one_letter_code
_entity_poly.pdbx_strand_id
1 'polypeptide(L)'
;MVKTRLRVSMLCVVALSFLALVSTHNTWAQVLYGSVTGTVADQSGAGVPKAHAVLTNRATAVVREADADDSGHYTITDVPPGEYDLRVTASGFKPLTQTNLMVAANTVTNGDARLQVGAMSEQVTVEASVVNLQTEKTDVHTELSEKAILNLPLNQYRNFQTLINLVPGATPGKFQNAIADTPERALSTNINGTNRNNNNTRVDGAADVFVWLPHHAVYIPPAETVQEVNISTNNFDPEQGMTGGAAITVITKSGTNTYHGVAFEYFQNQALRAKQFFETGPKGDSKLNDFGGTFGGPIKKDKLFFFGSYDGTYERDNRNTGLVTLPTAAIRAGDFSGILGDYVCTDGTTSAAPCAGTKTPVMVTDTNNVSQQDRVGMIFSPSTGTGAGTGRRQYAGNMLPTIDPIAAKIIALIPTLASGAPNTDN
;
A
#
# COMPACT_ATOMS: atom_id res chain seq x y z
N MET A 1 4.40 48.00 -23.91
CA MET A 1 5.42 47.12 -24.49
C MET A 1 5.87 45.93 -23.58
N VAL A 2 6.05 46.10 -22.28
CA VAL A 2 6.52 45.02 -21.38
C VAL A 2 5.48 43.88 -21.22
N LYS A 3 4.20 44.19 -21.06
CA LYS A 3 3.13 43.20 -20.91
C LYS A 3 2.90 42.32 -22.16
N THR A 4 3.18 42.85 -23.37
CA THR A 4 3.03 42.09 -24.61
C THR A 4 4.20 41.12 -24.80
N ARG A 5 5.42 41.52 -24.43
CA ARG A 5 6.61 40.65 -24.45
C ARG A 5 6.51 39.50 -23.47
N LEU A 6 5.94 39.73 -22.28
CA LEU A 6 5.72 38.69 -21.28
C LEU A 6 4.69 37.62 -21.73
N ARG A 7 3.62 38.05 -22.41
CA ARG A 7 2.61 37.11 -22.96
C ARG A 7 3.17 36.29 -24.13
N VAL A 8 3.96 36.88 -25.01
CA VAL A 8 4.60 36.14 -26.11
C VAL A 8 5.63 35.14 -25.56
N SER A 9 6.41 35.51 -24.56
CA SER A 9 7.40 34.64 -23.90
C SER A 9 6.71 33.45 -23.21
N MET A 10 5.57 33.68 -22.55
CA MET A 10 4.77 32.64 -21.92
C MET A 10 4.12 31.67 -22.92
N LEU A 11 3.65 32.19 -24.06
CA LEU A 11 3.14 31.39 -25.17
C LEU A 11 4.23 30.52 -25.82
N CYS A 12 5.44 31.08 -26.00
CA CYS A 12 6.60 30.34 -26.52
C CYS A 12 7.03 29.22 -25.56
N VAL A 13 7.04 29.46 -24.25
CA VAL A 13 7.36 28.42 -23.22
C VAL A 13 6.32 27.32 -23.23
N VAL A 14 5.03 27.65 -23.31
CA VAL A 14 3.94 26.66 -23.40
C VAL A 14 4.03 25.87 -24.70
N ALA A 15 4.31 26.52 -25.83
CA ALA A 15 4.49 25.85 -27.12
C ALA A 15 5.74 24.95 -27.14
N LEU A 16 6.86 25.39 -26.55
CA LEU A 16 8.07 24.56 -26.39
C LEU A 16 7.83 23.36 -25.46
N SER A 17 7.09 23.55 -24.37
CA SER A 17 6.72 22.47 -23.47
C SER A 17 5.79 21.46 -24.16
N PHE A 18 4.88 21.93 -25.00
CA PHE A 18 4.00 21.05 -25.81
C PHE A 18 4.80 20.32 -26.90
N LEU A 19 5.77 20.95 -27.52
CA LEU A 19 6.65 20.33 -28.52
C LEU A 19 7.60 19.28 -27.89
N ALA A 20 8.06 19.49 -26.66
CA ALA A 20 8.85 18.53 -25.90
C ALA A 20 8.02 17.30 -25.46
N LEU A 21 6.71 17.48 -25.24
CA LEU A 21 5.78 16.38 -24.94
C LEU A 21 5.43 15.53 -26.20
N VAL A 22 5.61 16.08 -27.40
CA VAL A 22 5.33 15.39 -28.68
C VAL A 22 6.55 14.62 -29.21
N SER A 23 7.76 14.84 -28.65
CA SER A 23 8.92 13.99 -28.93
C SER A 23 8.74 12.65 -28.26
N THR A 24 7.92 11.79 -28.88
CA THR A 24 7.74 10.39 -28.49
C THR A 24 9.05 9.64 -28.71
N HIS A 25 9.89 9.62 -27.71
CA HIS A 25 10.82 8.51 -27.58
C HIS A 25 9.97 7.27 -27.33
N ASN A 26 10.19 6.20 -28.11
CA ASN A 26 9.64 4.89 -27.83
C ASN A 26 10.19 4.44 -26.45
N THR A 27 9.58 4.89 -25.38
CA THR A 27 9.76 4.31 -24.06
C THR A 27 8.97 3.01 -24.08
N TRP A 28 9.66 1.92 -24.18
CA TRP A 28 9.10 0.59 -23.96
C TRP A 28 8.69 0.54 -22.49
N ALA A 29 7.47 0.89 -22.20
CA ALA A 29 6.86 0.60 -20.92
C ALA A 29 6.70 -0.93 -20.89
N GLN A 30 7.42 -1.59 -20.00
CA GLN A 30 7.26 -3.03 -19.76
C GLN A 30 5.94 -3.24 -19.02
N VAL A 31 4.84 -3.20 -19.75
CA VAL A 31 3.54 -3.63 -19.24
C VAL A 31 3.57 -5.15 -19.21
N LEU A 32 3.29 -5.73 -18.05
CA LEU A 32 3.18 -7.17 -17.90
C LEU A 32 1.86 -7.64 -18.48
N TYR A 33 1.83 -7.84 -19.79
CA TYR A 33 0.70 -8.40 -20.50
C TYR A 33 0.58 -9.90 -20.25
N GLY A 34 -0.58 -10.46 -20.53
CA GLY A 34 -0.76 -11.90 -20.68
C GLY A 34 -0.33 -12.39 -22.05
N SER A 35 -0.43 -13.67 -22.24
CA SER A 35 -0.28 -14.34 -23.54
C SER A 35 -1.33 -15.43 -23.72
N VAL A 36 -1.63 -15.78 -24.95
CA VAL A 36 -2.48 -16.91 -25.27
C VAL A 36 -1.66 -17.89 -26.10
N THR A 37 -1.55 -19.12 -25.62
CA THR A 37 -0.88 -20.22 -26.35
C THR A 37 -1.83 -21.39 -26.51
N GLY A 38 -1.65 -22.17 -27.56
CA GLY A 38 -2.49 -23.34 -27.77
C GLY A 38 -2.05 -24.16 -28.95
N THR A 39 -2.63 -25.34 -29.04
CA THR A 39 -2.43 -26.28 -30.16
C THR A 39 -3.72 -26.40 -30.94
N VAL A 40 -3.64 -26.18 -32.24
CA VAL A 40 -4.72 -26.46 -33.18
C VAL A 40 -4.61 -27.87 -33.64
N ALA A 41 -5.60 -28.71 -33.30
CA ALA A 41 -5.63 -30.11 -33.66
C ALA A 41 -6.91 -30.48 -34.42
N ASP A 42 -6.85 -31.51 -35.21
CA ASP A 42 -8.03 -32.12 -35.83
C ASP A 42 -8.77 -33.08 -34.86
N GLN A 43 -9.82 -33.75 -35.33
CA GLN A 43 -10.58 -34.69 -34.51
C GLN A 43 -9.77 -35.94 -34.09
N SER A 44 -8.71 -36.29 -34.82
CA SER A 44 -7.81 -37.41 -34.50
C SER A 44 -6.73 -37.01 -33.49
N GLY A 45 -6.57 -35.71 -33.20
CA GLY A 45 -5.53 -35.18 -32.36
C GLY A 45 -4.24 -34.82 -33.11
N ALA A 46 -4.23 -34.90 -34.46
CA ALA A 46 -3.09 -34.45 -35.26
C ALA A 46 -3.06 -32.92 -35.35
N GLY A 47 -1.86 -32.34 -35.21
CA GLY A 47 -1.69 -30.89 -35.33
C GLY A 47 -2.06 -30.36 -36.71
N VAL A 48 -2.73 -29.23 -36.79
CA VAL A 48 -3.15 -28.57 -38.05
C VAL A 48 -2.17 -27.43 -38.34
N PRO A 49 -1.22 -27.61 -39.28
CA PRO A 49 -0.25 -26.58 -39.59
C PRO A 49 -0.87 -25.37 -40.27
N LYS A 50 -0.26 -24.19 -40.06
CA LYS A 50 -0.70 -22.91 -40.69
C LYS A 50 -2.15 -22.56 -40.41
N ALA A 51 -2.71 -23.01 -39.30
CA ALA A 51 -3.97 -22.52 -38.82
C ALA A 51 -3.80 -21.07 -38.37
N HIS A 52 -4.75 -20.22 -38.73
CA HIS A 52 -4.73 -18.80 -38.39
C HIS A 52 -5.59 -18.54 -37.16
N ALA A 53 -4.97 -18.07 -36.07
CA ALA A 53 -5.64 -17.72 -34.82
C ALA A 53 -5.78 -16.21 -34.69
N VAL A 54 -7.01 -15.73 -34.48
CA VAL A 54 -7.37 -14.32 -34.32
C VAL A 54 -8.01 -14.12 -32.97
N LEU A 55 -7.40 -13.32 -32.15
CA LEU A 55 -7.88 -12.96 -30.80
C LEU A 55 -8.43 -11.54 -30.83
N THR A 56 -9.71 -11.38 -30.54
CA THR A 56 -10.41 -10.09 -30.57
C THR A 56 -10.86 -9.69 -29.17
N ASN A 57 -10.42 -8.55 -28.68
CA ASN A 57 -10.88 -8.00 -27.41
C ASN A 57 -12.33 -7.55 -27.51
N ARG A 58 -13.21 -8.02 -26.62
CA ARG A 58 -14.65 -7.73 -26.67
C ARG A 58 -14.98 -6.28 -26.30
N ALA A 59 -14.17 -5.67 -25.45
CA ALA A 59 -14.41 -4.31 -24.96
C ALA A 59 -13.90 -3.22 -25.92
N THR A 60 -12.78 -3.50 -26.64
CA THR A 60 -12.07 -2.50 -27.46
C THR A 60 -12.06 -2.83 -28.95
N ALA A 61 -12.44 -4.06 -29.33
CA ALA A 61 -12.31 -4.63 -30.67
C ALA A 61 -10.85 -4.67 -31.20
N VAL A 62 -9.87 -4.53 -30.35
CA VAL A 62 -8.45 -4.69 -30.71
C VAL A 62 -8.19 -6.14 -31.06
N VAL A 63 -7.51 -6.35 -32.19
CA VAL A 63 -7.20 -7.68 -32.74
C VAL A 63 -5.73 -7.99 -32.55
N ARG A 64 -5.42 -9.24 -32.17
CA ARG A 64 -4.11 -9.86 -32.19
C ARG A 64 -4.22 -11.16 -32.97
N GLU A 65 -3.19 -11.51 -33.70
CA GLU A 65 -3.21 -12.69 -34.56
C GLU A 65 -1.88 -13.42 -34.56
N ALA A 66 -1.92 -14.72 -34.77
CA ALA A 66 -0.76 -15.55 -34.97
C ALA A 66 -1.09 -16.74 -35.87
N ASP A 67 -0.10 -17.23 -36.58
CA ASP A 67 -0.22 -18.45 -37.36
C ASP A 67 0.42 -19.64 -36.61
N ALA A 68 -0.23 -20.78 -36.68
CA ALA A 68 0.30 -22.00 -36.11
C ALA A 68 1.50 -22.53 -36.90
N ASP A 69 2.46 -23.09 -36.21
CA ASP A 69 3.63 -23.76 -36.76
C ASP A 69 3.28 -25.12 -37.44
N ASP A 70 4.28 -25.83 -37.87
CA ASP A 70 4.10 -27.14 -38.54
C ASP A 70 3.53 -28.22 -37.60
N SER A 71 3.61 -28.05 -36.30
CA SER A 71 3.01 -28.91 -35.27
C SER A 71 1.59 -28.49 -34.83
N GLY A 72 1.11 -27.39 -35.39
CA GLY A 72 -0.19 -26.78 -35.00
C GLY A 72 -0.12 -25.90 -33.75
N HIS A 73 1.08 -25.64 -33.24
CA HIS A 73 1.23 -24.79 -32.06
C HIS A 73 1.30 -23.30 -32.43
N TYR A 74 0.63 -22.43 -31.65
CA TYR A 74 0.68 -21.00 -31.84
C TYR A 74 0.80 -20.25 -30.48
N THR A 75 1.34 -19.05 -30.54
CA THR A 75 1.43 -18.15 -29.37
C THR A 75 1.15 -16.72 -29.78
N ILE A 76 0.23 -16.09 -29.08
CA ILE A 76 -0.09 -14.66 -29.19
C ILE A 76 0.44 -13.97 -27.93
N THR A 77 1.44 -13.13 -28.10
CA THR A 77 2.06 -12.36 -27.00
C THR A 77 1.47 -10.96 -26.86
N ASP A 78 1.83 -10.26 -25.79
CA ASP A 78 1.44 -8.87 -25.52
C ASP A 78 -0.08 -8.65 -25.52
N VAL A 79 -0.80 -9.58 -24.90
CA VAL A 79 -2.27 -9.52 -24.79
C VAL A 79 -2.66 -8.78 -23.51
N PRO A 80 -3.28 -7.58 -23.60
CA PRO A 80 -3.79 -6.89 -22.41
C PRO A 80 -4.81 -7.75 -21.65
N PRO A 81 -4.91 -7.62 -20.32
CA PRO A 81 -5.93 -8.30 -19.55
C PRO A 81 -7.35 -7.95 -20.01
N GLY A 82 -8.23 -8.95 -20.04
CA GLY A 82 -9.62 -8.73 -20.43
C GLY A 82 -10.28 -9.97 -21.03
N GLU A 83 -11.50 -9.78 -21.53
CA GLU A 83 -12.29 -10.81 -22.20
C GLU A 83 -12.08 -10.77 -23.72
N TYR A 84 -11.88 -11.94 -24.29
CA TYR A 84 -11.56 -12.10 -25.71
C TYR A 84 -12.43 -13.16 -26.37
N ASP A 85 -12.61 -12.99 -27.68
CA ASP A 85 -13.08 -14.05 -28.56
C ASP A 85 -11.89 -14.55 -29.40
N LEU A 86 -11.60 -15.84 -29.33
CA LEU A 86 -10.56 -16.50 -30.13
C LEU A 86 -11.19 -17.21 -31.29
N ARG A 87 -10.85 -16.82 -32.50
CA ARG A 87 -11.29 -17.44 -33.74
C ARG A 87 -10.12 -18.15 -34.40
N VAL A 88 -10.28 -19.44 -34.67
CA VAL A 88 -9.27 -20.25 -35.36
C VAL A 88 -9.83 -20.74 -36.68
N THR A 89 -9.06 -20.56 -37.76
CA THR A 89 -9.41 -20.96 -39.13
C THR A 89 -8.28 -21.74 -39.78
N ALA A 90 -8.64 -22.76 -40.53
CA ALA A 90 -7.68 -23.51 -41.34
C ALA A 90 -8.35 -24.02 -42.63
N SER A 91 -7.56 -24.19 -43.68
CA SER A 91 -8.08 -24.68 -44.96
C SER A 91 -8.61 -26.12 -44.87
N GLY A 92 -9.85 -26.35 -45.30
CA GLY A 92 -10.53 -27.64 -45.21
C GLY A 92 -11.22 -27.92 -43.87
N PHE A 93 -11.21 -26.98 -42.94
CA PHE A 93 -11.83 -27.12 -41.65
C PHE A 93 -12.91 -26.05 -41.42
N LYS A 94 -13.89 -26.36 -40.58
CA LYS A 94 -14.88 -25.40 -40.10
C LYS A 94 -14.20 -24.42 -39.15
N PRO A 95 -14.45 -23.09 -39.29
CA PRO A 95 -14.00 -22.12 -38.32
C PRO A 95 -14.49 -22.43 -36.89
N LEU A 96 -13.60 -22.38 -35.91
CA LEU A 96 -13.93 -22.47 -34.50
C LEU A 96 -13.86 -21.09 -33.88
N THR A 97 -14.86 -20.74 -33.09
CA THR A 97 -14.82 -19.54 -32.25
C THR A 97 -15.03 -19.94 -30.80
N GLN A 98 -14.05 -19.61 -29.96
CA GLN A 98 -14.17 -19.69 -28.50
C GLN A 98 -14.51 -18.31 -27.98
N THR A 99 -15.64 -18.17 -27.30
CA THR A 99 -16.08 -16.91 -26.71
C THR A 99 -15.76 -16.88 -25.22
N ASN A 100 -15.65 -15.67 -24.65
CA ASN A 100 -15.41 -15.43 -23.22
C ASN A 100 -14.07 -15.99 -22.69
N LEU A 101 -13.01 -15.95 -23.52
CA LEU A 101 -11.68 -16.33 -23.08
C LEU A 101 -11.09 -15.22 -22.18
N MET A 102 -10.91 -15.50 -20.91
CA MET A 102 -10.31 -14.55 -19.96
C MET A 102 -8.79 -14.60 -20.08
N VAL A 103 -8.17 -13.45 -20.27
CA VAL A 103 -6.72 -13.26 -20.22
C VAL A 103 -6.40 -12.35 -19.06
N ALA A 104 -5.61 -12.83 -18.11
CA ALA A 104 -5.14 -12.07 -16.96
C ALA A 104 -3.70 -11.57 -17.16
N ALA A 105 -3.32 -10.56 -16.40
CA ALA A 105 -1.97 -10.00 -16.45
C ALA A 105 -0.93 -11.03 -16.00
N ASN A 106 0.18 -11.07 -16.70
CA ASN A 106 1.31 -11.97 -16.39
C ASN A 106 0.95 -13.46 -16.36
N THR A 107 -0.10 -13.87 -17.07
CA THR A 107 -0.51 -15.28 -17.20
C THR A 107 -0.40 -15.76 -18.63
N VAL A 108 -0.32 -17.09 -18.79
CA VAL A 108 -0.42 -17.76 -20.08
C VAL A 108 -1.76 -18.47 -20.13
N THR A 109 -2.65 -17.98 -20.95
CA THR A 109 -3.98 -18.57 -21.12
C THR A 109 -3.96 -19.65 -22.19
N ASN A 110 -4.52 -20.82 -21.89
CA ASN A 110 -4.64 -21.89 -22.87
C ASN A 110 -5.75 -21.59 -23.86
N GLY A 111 -5.42 -21.67 -25.16
CA GLY A 111 -6.30 -21.47 -26.30
C GLY A 111 -6.35 -22.67 -27.25
N ASP A 112 -6.29 -23.89 -26.73
CA ASP A 112 -6.38 -25.10 -27.55
C ASP A 112 -7.64 -25.15 -28.39
N ALA A 113 -7.50 -25.51 -29.66
CA ALA A 113 -8.58 -25.54 -30.63
C ALA A 113 -8.68 -26.87 -31.33
N ARG A 114 -9.83 -27.54 -31.28
CA ARG A 114 -10.08 -28.77 -32.04
C ARG A 114 -11.00 -28.45 -33.22
N LEU A 115 -10.44 -28.57 -34.44
CA LEU A 115 -11.14 -28.25 -35.68
C LEU A 115 -11.85 -29.49 -36.25
N GLN A 116 -13.03 -29.26 -36.81
CA GLN A 116 -13.78 -30.25 -37.53
C GLN A 116 -13.62 -30.07 -39.04
N VAL A 117 -13.40 -31.16 -39.77
CA VAL A 117 -13.38 -31.13 -41.25
C VAL A 117 -14.74 -30.67 -41.77
N GLY A 118 -14.76 -29.71 -42.69
CA GLY A 118 -15.97 -29.20 -43.28
C GLY A 118 -15.80 -27.89 -44.03
N ALA A 119 -16.91 -27.38 -44.56
CA ALA A 119 -16.88 -26.14 -45.30
C ALA A 119 -16.69 -24.91 -44.38
N MET A 120 -15.96 -23.93 -44.85
CA MET A 120 -15.76 -22.64 -44.14
C MET A 120 -17.02 -21.84 -43.86
N SER A 121 -18.16 -22.19 -44.49
CA SER A 121 -19.46 -21.56 -44.29
C SER A 121 -20.17 -22.00 -42.98
N GLU A 122 -19.73 -23.09 -42.36
CA GLU A 122 -20.30 -23.64 -41.15
C GLU A 122 -19.37 -23.30 -39.97
N GLN A 123 -19.85 -22.50 -39.05
CA GLN A 123 -19.05 -22.09 -37.84
C GLN A 123 -19.41 -22.94 -36.64
N VAL A 124 -18.43 -23.31 -35.85
CA VAL A 124 -18.57 -23.95 -34.54
C VAL A 124 -18.27 -22.91 -33.48
N THR A 125 -19.21 -22.63 -32.57
CA THR A 125 -18.99 -21.73 -31.44
C THR A 125 -18.98 -22.54 -30.14
N VAL A 126 -17.97 -22.34 -29.33
CA VAL A 126 -17.80 -22.98 -28.01
C VAL A 126 -17.57 -21.86 -27.00
N GLU A 127 -18.23 -21.95 -25.87
CA GLU A 127 -17.95 -21.06 -24.76
C GLU A 127 -16.71 -21.56 -24.01
N ALA A 128 -15.73 -20.71 -23.78
CA ALA A 128 -14.54 -21.07 -23.00
C ALA A 128 -14.97 -21.41 -21.58
N SER A 129 -14.33 -22.41 -20.98
CA SER A 129 -14.60 -22.77 -19.58
C SER A 129 -14.22 -21.61 -18.67
N VAL A 130 -15.11 -21.24 -17.74
CA VAL A 130 -14.86 -20.17 -16.76
C VAL A 130 -13.69 -20.52 -15.81
N VAL A 131 -13.32 -21.80 -15.74
CA VAL A 131 -12.18 -22.28 -14.94
C VAL A 131 -11.06 -22.63 -15.89
N ASN A 132 -10.21 -21.66 -16.21
CA ASN A 132 -8.95 -21.93 -16.89
C ASN A 132 -7.96 -22.51 -15.87
N LEU A 133 -7.71 -23.82 -15.98
CA LEU A 133 -6.60 -24.43 -15.28
C LEU A 133 -5.31 -23.93 -15.93
N GLN A 134 -4.44 -23.29 -15.15
CA GLN A 134 -3.14 -22.87 -15.64
C GLN A 134 -2.25 -24.12 -15.83
N THR A 135 -2.03 -24.51 -17.08
CA THR A 135 -1.20 -25.65 -17.44
C THR A 135 0.12 -25.24 -18.09
N GLU A 136 0.21 -24.01 -18.54
CA GLU A 136 1.31 -23.52 -19.38
C GLU A 136 2.41 -22.81 -18.58
N LYS A 137 2.14 -22.44 -17.33
CA LYS A 137 3.07 -21.73 -16.46
C LYS A 137 3.10 -22.36 -15.06
N THR A 138 4.27 -22.37 -14.43
CA THR A 138 4.49 -23.03 -13.14
C THR A 138 4.45 -22.06 -11.96
N ASP A 139 4.13 -20.79 -12.19
CA ASP A 139 4.01 -19.82 -11.11
C ASP A 139 2.78 -20.11 -10.22
N VAL A 140 2.91 -19.79 -8.96
CA VAL A 140 1.80 -19.86 -8.02
C VAL A 140 1.32 -18.46 -7.79
N HIS A 141 0.15 -18.14 -8.31
CA HIS A 141 -0.44 -16.81 -8.17
C HIS A 141 -1.88 -16.85 -7.67
N THR A 142 -2.33 -15.71 -7.21
CA THR A 142 -3.72 -15.40 -6.86
C THR A 142 -4.14 -14.16 -7.63
N GLU A 143 -5.23 -14.27 -8.35
CA GLU A 143 -5.84 -13.16 -9.06
C GLU A 143 -6.97 -12.55 -8.23
N LEU A 144 -6.95 -11.24 -8.06
CA LEU A 144 -8.03 -10.44 -7.51
C LEU A 144 -8.67 -9.66 -8.66
N SER A 145 -9.79 -10.15 -9.14
CA SER A 145 -10.57 -9.49 -10.20
C SER A 145 -11.21 -8.18 -9.69
N GLU A 146 -11.61 -7.29 -10.60
CA GLU A 146 -12.38 -6.08 -10.28
C GLU A 146 -13.56 -6.38 -9.34
N LYS A 147 -14.34 -7.42 -9.66
CA LYS A 147 -15.48 -7.85 -8.85
C LYS A 147 -15.07 -8.21 -7.42
N ALA A 148 -13.95 -8.90 -7.24
CA ALA A 148 -13.44 -9.24 -5.91
C ALA A 148 -13.01 -7.97 -5.16
N ILE A 149 -12.28 -7.06 -5.81
CA ILE A 149 -11.77 -5.83 -5.20
C ILE A 149 -12.92 -4.92 -4.74
N LEU A 150 -13.98 -4.79 -5.54
CA LEU A 150 -15.10 -3.90 -5.22
C LEU A 150 -16.11 -4.49 -4.22
N ASN A 151 -16.23 -5.82 -4.13
CA ASN A 151 -17.24 -6.48 -3.30
C ASN A 151 -16.71 -7.05 -1.98
N LEU A 152 -15.40 -7.30 -1.87
CA LEU A 152 -14.81 -7.74 -0.61
C LEU A 152 -14.65 -6.55 0.35
N PRO A 153 -14.73 -6.80 1.67
CA PRO A 153 -14.56 -5.73 2.65
C PRO A 153 -13.14 -5.16 2.58
N LEU A 154 -13.05 -3.89 2.27
CA LEU A 154 -11.83 -3.11 2.33
C LEU A 154 -11.75 -2.35 3.66
N ASN A 155 -10.55 -1.90 4.00
CA ASN A 155 -10.35 -1.03 5.14
C ASN A 155 -11.01 0.35 4.94
N GLN A 156 -10.89 1.19 5.95
CA GLN A 156 -11.50 2.51 6.03
C GLN A 156 -11.23 3.41 4.80
N TYR A 157 -10.06 3.29 4.18
CA TYR A 157 -9.65 4.07 2.99
C TYR A 157 -9.69 3.26 1.70
N ARG A 158 -10.42 2.16 1.69
CA ARG A 158 -10.61 1.30 0.52
C ARG A 158 -9.30 0.87 -0.18
N ASN A 159 -8.25 0.70 0.61
CA ASN A 159 -6.96 0.26 0.11
C ASN A 159 -7.02 -1.23 -0.25
N PHE A 160 -6.90 -1.55 -1.55
CA PHE A 160 -6.93 -2.93 -2.07
C PHE A 160 -5.83 -3.82 -1.49
N GLN A 161 -4.74 -3.25 -0.98
CA GLN A 161 -3.64 -4.01 -0.38
C GLN A 161 -4.07 -4.83 0.83
N THR A 162 -5.19 -4.49 1.48
CA THR A 162 -5.77 -5.32 2.56
C THR A 162 -6.16 -6.71 2.07
N LEU A 163 -6.55 -6.84 0.79
CA LEU A 163 -6.94 -8.10 0.18
C LEU A 163 -5.74 -9.04 -0.06
N ILE A 164 -4.51 -8.50 -0.10
CA ILE A 164 -3.31 -9.32 -0.22
C ILE A 164 -3.19 -10.29 0.99
N ASN A 165 -3.72 -9.90 2.15
CA ASN A 165 -3.74 -10.79 3.32
C ASN A 165 -4.65 -12.01 3.16
N LEU A 166 -5.49 -12.08 2.12
CA LEU A 166 -6.30 -13.25 1.79
C LEU A 166 -5.52 -14.29 0.97
N VAL A 167 -4.37 -13.92 0.44
CA VAL A 167 -3.52 -14.81 -0.36
C VAL A 167 -2.88 -15.86 0.54
N PRO A 168 -2.89 -17.15 0.17
CA PRO A 168 -2.20 -18.18 0.92
C PRO A 168 -0.74 -17.84 1.17
N GLY A 169 -0.28 -17.97 2.43
CA GLY A 169 1.09 -17.63 2.83
C GLY A 169 1.33 -16.15 3.14
N ALA A 170 0.31 -15.29 2.96
CA ALA A 170 0.39 -13.89 3.34
C ALA A 170 0.06 -13.69 4.83
N THR A 171 0.80 -12.82 5.48
CA THR A 171 0.56 -12.40 6.87
C THR A 171 0.76 -10.89 6.99
N PRO A 172 -0.06 -10.18 7.76
CA PRO A 172 0.15 -8.74 8.01
C PRO A 172 1.54 -8.49 8.59
N GLY A 173 2.20 -7.45 8.14
CA GLY A 173 3.48 -7.02 8.70
C GLY A 173 3.30 -6.62 10.18
N LYS A 174 4.20 -7.10 11.06
CA LYS A 174 4.16 -6.77 12.50
C LYS A 174 4.31 -5.27 12.77
N PHE A 175 4.97 -4.58 11.89
CA PHE A 175 5.26 -3.16 12.00
C PHE A 175 4.84 -2.44 10.72
N GLN A 176 3.90 -1.53 10.86
CA GLN A 176 3.44 -0.64 9.80
C GLN A 176 4.07 0.73 10.01
N ASN A 177 4.92 1.20 9.10
CA ASN A 177 5.51 2.54 9.18
C ASN A 177 4.50 3.63 8.85
N ALA A 178 3.42 3.25 8.24
CA ALA A 178 2.32 4.13 7.89
C ALA A 178 1.22 4.00 8.93
N ILE A 179 0.48 5.06 9.16
CA ILE A 179 -0.82 4.91 9.79
C ILE A 179 -1.58 3.98 8.84
N ALA A 180 -1.91 2.79 9.33
CA ALA A 180 -2.78 1.88 8.59
C ALA A 180 -3.95 2.72 8.10
N ASP A 181 -4.40 2.44 6.90
CA ASP A 181 -5.60 3.05 6.35
C ASP A 181 -5.48 4.43 5.73
N THR A 182 -4.27 4.94 5.46
CA THR A 182 -4.17 6.13 4.62
C THR A 182 -4.01 5.77 3.15
N PRO A 183 -4.67 6.46 2.20
CA PRO A 183 -4.56 6.18 0.76
C PRO A 183 -3.13 6.27 0.23
N GLU A 184 -2.33 7.15 0.83
CA GLU A 184 -0.96 7.44 0.42
C GLU A 184 0.07 6.48 1.03
N ARG A 185 -0.37 5.50 1.82
CA ARG A 185 0.55 4.68 2.61
C ARG A 185 0.33 3.20 2.36
N ALA A 186 1.40 2.58 1.88
CA ALA A 186 1.44 1.16 1.64
C ALA A 186 1.23 0.36 2.93
N LEU A 187 0.32 -0.58 2.86
CA LEU A 187 0.22 -1.63 3.85
C LEU A 187 1.33 -2.64 3.61
N SER A 188 1.98 -3.07 4.67
CA SER A 188 3.02 -4.08 4.56
C SER A 188 2.48 -5.48 4.85
N THR A 189 2.89 -6.41 4.00
CA THR A 189 2.53 -7.83 4.11
C THR A 189 3.80 -8.67 3.99
N ASN A 190 3.93 -9.69 4.83
CA ASN A 190 4.95 -10.72 4.68
C ASN A 190 4.34 -11.88 3.88
N ILE A 191 5.06 -12.41 2.91
CA ILE A 191 4.60 -13.53 2.09
C ILE A 191 5.58 -14.67 2.20
N ASN A 192 5.07 -15.90 2.42
CA ASN A 192 5.86 -17.12 2.57
C ASN A 192 6.97 -17.01 3.63
N GLY A 193 6.72 -16.30 4.73
CA GLY A 193 7.68 -16.11 5.81
C GLY A 193 8.83 -15.13 5.49
N THR A 194 8.81 -14.47 4.33
CA THR A 194 9.81 -13.45 3.97
C THR A 194 9.54 -12.12 4.66
N ASN A 195 10.52 -11.23 4.63
CA ASN A 195 10.35 -9.87 5.13
C ASN A 195 9.47 -9.06 4.17
N ARG A 196 8.68 -8.15 4.71
CA ARG A 196 7.84 -7.20 3.96
C ARG A 196 8.56 -6.41 2.87
N ASN A 197 9.87 -6.18 3.01
CA ASN A 197 10.69 -5.49 2.03
C ASN A 197 10.98 -6.31 0.78
N ASN A 198 10.63 -7.59 0.78
CA ASN A 198 10.94 -8.52 -0.31
C ASN A 198 9.81 -8.64 -1.33
N ASN A 199 8.73 -7.88 -1.20
CA ASN A 199 7.68 -7.81 -2.20
C ASN A 199 8.00 -6.70 -3.21
N ASN A 200 7.65 -6.94 -4.47
CA ASN A 200 7.76 -5.94 -5.53
C ASN A 200 6.37 -5.65 -6.11
N THR A 201 5.94 -4.41 -6.01
CA THR A 201 4.68 -3.96 -6.58
C THR A 201 4.94 -3.16 -7.86
N ARG A 202 4.16 -3.45 -8.89
CA ARG A 202 4.14 -2.72 -10.16
C ARG A 202 2.72 -2.29 -10.48
N VAL A 203 2.56 -1.05 -10.90
CA VAL A 203 1.29 -0.51 -11.40
C VAL A 203 1.46 -0.22 -12.89
N ASP A 204 0.63 -0.84 -13.73
CA ASP A 204 0.70 -0.76 -15.18
C ASP A 204 2.12 -0.99 -15.74
N GLY A 205 2.86 -1.91 -15.13
CA GLY A 205 4.23 -2.26 -15.50
C GLY A 205 5.32 -1.37 -14.89
N ALA A 206 4.99 -0.18 -14.36
CA ALA A 206 5.95 0.67 -13.68
C ALA A 206 6.19 0.18 -12.24
N ALA A 207 7.46 0.23 -11.80
CA ALA A 207 7.79 -0.12 -10.42
C ALA A 207 7.18 0.91 -9.46
N ASP A 208 6.41 0.41 -8.51
CA ASP A 208 5.71 1.21 -7.50
C ASP A 208 6.27 0.94 -6.10
N VAL A 209 7.58 0.98 -5.97
CA VAL A 209 8.28 0.77 -4.71
C VAL A 209 9.14 1.99 -4.37
N PHE A 210 9.12 2.38 -3.11
CA PHE A 210 9.96 3.44 -2.63
C PHE A 210 11.38 2.92 -2.37
N VAL A 211 12.38 3.48 -3.04
CA VAL A 211 13.75 2.95 -3.08
C VAL A 211 14.38 2.74 -1.69
N TRP A 212 14.13 3.65 -0.75
CA TRP A 212 14.68 3.59 0.61
C TRP A 212 13.86 2.72 1.57
N LEU A 213 12.60 2.47 1.25
CA LEU A 213 11.65 1.70 2.04
C LEU A 213 10.85 0.80 1.10
N PRO A 214 11.40 -0.30 0.58
CA PRO A 214 10.79 -1.11 -0.47
C PRO A 214 9.40 -1.68 -0.15
N HIS A 215 9.01 -1.69 1.13
CA HIS A 215 7.67 -2.10 1.56
C HIS A 215 6.62 -0.97 1.42
N HIS A 216 7.03 0.23 1.02
CA HIS A 216 6.12 1.32 0.72
C HIS A 216 5.87 1.42 -0.78
N ALA A 217 4.60 1.45 -1.18
CA ALA A 217 4.21 1.88 -2.50
C ALA A 217 4.36 3.40 -2.63
N VAL A 218 4.76 3.87 -3.80
CA VAL A 218 4.82 5.31 -4.12
C VAL A 218 3.42 5.85 -4.36
N TYR A 219 2.55 5.03 -4.96
CA TYR A 219 1.18 5.35 -5.30
C TYR A 219 0.26 4.15 -5.05
N ILE A 220 -0.87 4.38 -4.43
CA ILE A 220 -1.91 3.36 -4.24
C ILE A 220 -3.12 3.79 -5.04
N PRO A 221 -3.40 3.14 -6.18
CA PRO A 221 -4.58 3.47 -6.97
C PRO A 221 -5.87 3.20 -6.16
N PRO A 222 -6.87 4.10 -6.23
CA PRO A 222 -8.18 3.86 -5.65
C PRO A 222 -8.78 2.54 -6.14
N ALA A 223 -9.48 1.82 -5.26
CA ALA A 223 -10.03 0.50 -5.59
C ALA A 223 -10.92 0.53 -6.85
N GLU A 224 -11.64 1.62 -7.07
CA GLU A 224 -12.53 1.84 -8.21
C GLU A 224 -11.79 1.99 -9.53
N THR A 225 -10.49 2.29 -9.51
CA THR A 225 -9.64 2.41 -10.70
C THR A 225 -8.89 1.13 -11.04
N VAL A 226 -8.87 0.16 -10.13
CA VAL A 226 -8.16 -1.11 -10.33
C VAL A 226 -9.04 -2.07 -11.13
N GLN A 227 -8.47 -2.64 -12.19
CA GLN A 227 -9.09 -3.68 -12.98
C GLN A 227 -8.78 -5.07 -12.41
N GLU A 228 -7.50 -5.29 -12.06
CA GLU A 228 -6.99 -6.59 -11.64
C GLU A 228 -5.76 -6.41 -10.76
N VAL A 229 -5.59 -7.29 -9.77
CA VAL A 229 -4.33 -7.46 -9.03
C VAL A 229 -3.90 -8.91 -9.13
N ASN A 230 -2.75 -9.17 -9.72
CA ASN A 230 -2.13 -10.49 -9.76
C ASN A 230 -1.00 -10.56 -8.72
N ILE A 231 -1.02 -11.55 -7.85
CA ILE A 231 -0.05 -11.74 -6.78
C ILE A 231 0.61 -13.10 -6.98
N SER A 232 1.80 -13.10 -7.59
CA SER A 232 2.61 -14.30 -7.79
C SER A 232 3.53 -14.52 -6.58
N THR A 233 3.33 -15.63 -5.88
CA THR A 233 4.03 -15.94 -4.63
C THR A 233 5.19 -16.92 -4.79
N ASN A 234 5.28 -17.58 -5.93
CA ASN A 234 6.37 -18.52 -6.24
C ASN A 234 6.54 -18.67 -7.76
N ASN A 235 7.75 -18.98 -8.20
CA ASN A 235 8.13 -19.23 -9.61
C ASN A 235 7.71 -18.11 -10.59
N PHE A 236 7.64 -16.86 -10.09
CA PHE A 236 7.34 -15.71 -10.95
C PHE A 236 8.50 -15.42 -11.92
N ASP A 237 8.17 -14.79 -13.04
CA ASP A 237 9.13 -14.48 -14.10
C ASP A 237 10.25 -13.54 -13.61
N PRO A 238 11.47 -13.70 -14.15
CA PRO A 238 12.59 -12.79 -13.86
C PRO A 238 12.28 -11.32 -14.17
N GLU A 239 11.41 -11.04 -15.11
CA GLU A 239 10.94 -9.70 -15.47
C GLU A 239 10.22 -8.97 -14.33
N GLN A 240 9.69 -9.72 -13.37
CA GLN A 240 9.07 -9.16 -12.16
C GLN A 240 10.09 -8.43 -11.28
N GLY A 241 11.39 -8.65 -11.51
CA GLY A 241 12.47 -7.93 -10.85
C GLY A 241 12.78 -8.41 -9.43
N MET A 242 13.46 -7.56 -8.67
CA MET A 242 13.97 -7.86 -7.33
C MET A 242 12.85 -8.17 -6.35
N THR A 243 12.49 -9.43 -6.24
CA THR A 243 11.52 -9.90 -5.27
C THR A 243 11.95 -11.24 -4.68
N GLY A 244 11.75 -11.43 -3.39
CA GLY A 244 12.00 -12.67 -2.69
C GLY A 244 10.76 -13.15 -1.92
N GLY A 245 9.70 -12.35 -1.92
CA GLY A 245 8.41 -12.65 -1.33
C GLY A 245 7.34 -12.85 -2.40
N ALA A 246 6.70 -11.78 -2.84
CA ALA A 246 5.75 -11.81 -3.93
C ALA A 246 6.00 -10.73 -4.96
N ALA A 247 5.66 -11.04 -6.21
CA ALA A 247 5.52 -10.10 -7.28
C ALA A 247 4.03 -9.72 -7.40
N ILE A 248 3.74 -8.43 -7.21
CA ILE A 248 2.38 -7.89 -7.20
C ILE A 248 2.21 -6.99 -8.41
N THR A 249 1.36 -7.40 -9.33
CA THR A 249 1.06 -6.66 -10.56
C THR A 249 -0.34 -6.08 -10.44
N VAL A 250 -0.44 -4.77 -10.52
CA VAL A 250 -1.71 -4.03 -10.48
C VAL A 250 -1.96 -3.45 -11.86
N ILE A 251 -3.11 -3.75 -12.42
CA ILE A 251 -3.56 -3.20 -13.69
C ILE A 251 -4.71 -2.25 -13.44
N THR A 252 -4.60 -1.03 -13.94
CA THR A 252 -5.67 -0.05 -13.85
C THR A 252 -6.66 -0.17 -15.02
N LYS A 253 -7.88 0.31 -14.82
CA LYS A 253 -8.92 0.33 -15.84
C LYS A 253 -8.56 1.24 -17.00
N SER A 254 -9.03 0.88 -18.15
CA SER A 254 -8.91 1.68 -19.38
C SER A 254 -10.27 1.99 -19.98
N GLY A 255 -10.31 2.92 -20.95
CA GLY A 255 -11.50 3.17 -21.73
C GLY A 255 -11.83 2.02 -22.68
N THR A 256 -13.10 1.88 -23.02
CA THR A 256 -13.64 0.85 -23.90
C THR A 256 -14.51 1.47 -25.00
N ASN A 257 -15.11 0.66 -25.87
CA ASN A 257 -16.06 1.13 -26.90
C ASN A 257 -17.40 1.61 -26.35
N THR A 258 -17.66 1.40 -25.08
CA THR A 258 -18.84 1.88 -24.37
C THR A 258 -18.45 2.88 -23.29
N TYR A 259 -19.23 3.93 -23.09
CA TYR A 259 -19.03 4.82 -21.95
C TYR A 259 -19.41 4.10 -20.66
N HIS A 260 -18.54 4.17 -19.68
CA HIS A 260 -18.74 3.58 -18.37
C HIS A 260 -18.09 4.43 -17.30
N GLY A 261 -18.58 4.32 -16.08
CA GLY A 261 -18.05 5.04 -14.95
C GLY A 261 -18.83 4.75 -13.68
N VAL A 262 -18.26 5.16 -12.56
CA VAL A 262 -18.84 5.02 -11.24
C VAL A 262 -18.66 6.34 -10.50
N ALA A 263 -19.69 6.76 -9.76
CA ALA A 263 -19.58 7.79 -8.76
C ALA A 263 -19.79 7.15 -7.39
N PHE A 264 -18.94 7.48 -6.43
CA PHE A 264 -18.98 6.86 -5.11
C PHE A 264 -18.81 7.87 -3.98
N GLU A 265 -19.39 7.54 -2.83
CA GLU A 265 -19.23 8.24 -1.56
C GLU A 265 -19.24 7.20 -0.43
N TYR A 266 -18.16 7.14 0.34
CA TYR A 266 -18.03 6.30 1.53
C TYR A 266 -17.95 7.21 2.75
N PHE A 267 -19.03 7.25 3.48
CA PHE A 267 -19.17 8.10 4.65
C PHE A 267 -19.04 7.32 5.95
N GLN A 268 -18.16 7.77 6.83
CA GLN A 268 -18.06 7.26 8.19
C GLN A 268 -18.26 8.40 9.20
N ASN A 269 -18.95 8.08 10.28
CA ASN A 269 -19.21 9.01 11.38
C ASN A 269 -19.16 8.23 12.69
N GLN A 270 -18.64 8.86 13.76
CA GLN A 270 -18.63 8.28 15.09
C GLN A 270 -20.02 7.84 15.57
N ALA A 271 -21.10 8.49 15.11
CA ALA A 271 -22.48 8.10 15.47
C ALA A 271 -22.85 6.72 14.94
N LEU A 272 -22.29 6.30 13.78
CA LEU A 272 -22.54 5.03 13.13
C LEU A 272 -21.61 3.91 13.63
N ARG A 273 -20.57 4.25 14.39
CA ARG A 273 -19.58 3.30 14.90
C ARG A 273 -19.91 2.90 16.35
N ALA A 274 -19.72 1.63 16.67
CA ALA A 274 -19.76 1.17 18.06
C ALA A 274 -18.59 1.79 18.85
N LYS A 275 -18.77 1.98 20.15
CA LYS A 275 -17.70 2.37 21.07
C LYS A 275 -16.74 1.17 21.24
N GLN A 276 -15.45 1.42 21.32
CA GLN A 276 -14.47 0.36 21.61
C GLN A 276 -14.66 -0.12 23.06
N PHE A 277 -14.38 -1.39 23.29
CA PHE A 277 -14.63 -2.03 24.61
C PHE A 277 -13.89 -1.33 25.77
N PHE A 278 -12.65 -0.94 25.54
CA PHE A 278 -11.81 -0.27 26.54
C PHE A 278 -11.87 1.28 26.46
N GLU A 279 -12.69 1.83 25.57
CA GLU A 279 -12.82 3.28 25.45
C GLU A 279 -13.63 3.83 26.62
N THR A 280 -13.01 4.64 27.48
CA THR A 280 -13.65 5.35 28.58
C THR A 280 -14.06 6.75 28.11
N GLY A 281 -15.20 7.27 28.60
CA GLY A 281 -15.69 8.59 28.20
C GLY A 281 -16.55 8.59 26.91
N PRO A 282 -16.94 9.77 26.39
CA PRO A 282 -17.69 9.89 25.15
C PRO A 282 -16.83 9.46 23.95
N LYS A 283 -17.48 8.98 22.88
CA LYS A 283 -16.78 8.66 21.62
C LYS A 283 -16.09 9.91 21.07
N GLY A 284 -14.83 9.77 20.65
CA GLY A 284 -14.12 10.85 19.95
C GLY A 284 -14.81 11.20 18.63
N ASP A 285 -14.79 12.48 18.27
CA ASP A 285 -15.28 12.91 16.96
C ASP A 285 -14.40 12.32 15.85
N SER A 286 -15.00 11.52 14.99
CA SER A 286 -14.35 10.95 13.80
C SER A 286 -15.34 11.00 12.65
N LYS A 287 -14.93 11.65 11.58
CA LYS A 287 -15.68 11.77 10.33
C LYS A 287 -14.73 11.54 9.18
N LEU A 288 -15.11 10.65 8.29
CA LEU A 288 -14.41 10.38 7.04
C LEU A 288 -15.41 10.47 5.91
N ASN A 289 -15.05 11.20 4.87
CA ASN A 289 -15.69 11.14 3.56
C ASN A 289 -14.61 10.75 2.57
N ASP A 290 -14.86 9.68 1.87
CA ASP A 290 -14.05 9.21 0.76
C ASP A 290 -14.96 9.19 -0.46
N PHE A 291 -14.73 10.08 -1.42
CA PHE A 291 -15.65 10.35 -2.52
C PHE A 291 -14.91 10.54 -3.82
N GLY A 292 -15.57 10.19 -4.89
CA GLY A 292 -14.97 10.33 -6.18
C GLY A 292 -15.78 9.74 -7.31
N GLY A 293 -15.09 9.48 -8.39
CA GLY A 293 -15.68 8.83 -9.53
C GLY A 293 -14.67 8.50 -10.61
N THR A 294 -15.08 7.58 -11.45
CA THR A 294 -14.33 7.18 -12.63
C THR A 294 -15.20 7.39 -13.87
N PHE A 295 -14.58 7.71 -14.99
CA PHE A 295 -15.28 7.81 -16.27
C PHE A 295 -14.34 7.45 -17.41
N GLY A 296 -14.81 6.58 -18.29
CA GLY A 296 -14.07 6.14 -19.46
C GLY A 296 -14.96 5.85 -20.65
N GLY A 297 -14.34 5.74 -21.82
CA GLY A 297 -15.04 5.44 -23.05
C GLY A 297 -14.22 5.75 -24.30
N PRO A 298 -14.84 5.68 -25.49
CA PRO A 298 -14.17 5.93 -26.75
C PRO A 298 -14.11 7.42 -27.07
N ILE A 299 -12.94 7.94 -27.44
CA ILE A 299 -12.81 9.16 -28.23
C ILE A 299 -13.09 8.81 -29.71
N LYS A 300 -12.55 7.70 -30.17
CA LYS A 300 -12.82 7.11 -31.49
C LYS A 300 -12.95 5.60 -31.32
N LYS A 301 -14.13 5.07 -31.63
CA LYS A 301 -14.43 3.63 -31.55
C LYS A 301 -13.35 2.80 -32.21
N ASP A 302 -13.00 1.69 -31.59
CA ASP A 302 -12.02 0.69 -32.01
C ASP A 302 -10.57 1.19 -32.11
N LYS A 303 -10.28 2.47 -31.76
CA LYS A 303 -8.95 3.07 -31.99
C LYS A 303 -8.40 3.91 -30.86
N LEU A 304 -9.22 4.73 -30.22
CA LEU A 304 -8.75 5.69 -29.23
C LEU A 304 -9.73 5.80 -28.08
N PHE A 305 -9.24 5.57 -26.91
CA PHE A 305 -10.02 5.54 -25.68
C PHE A 305 -9.46 6.52 -24.65
N PHE A 306 -10.27 6.85 -23.68
CA PHE A 306 -9.83 7.60 -22.50
C PHE A 306 -10.40 6.95 -21.23
N PHE A 307 -9.72 7.14 -20.14
CA PHE A 307 -10.18 6.82 -18.80
C PHE A 307 -9.60 7.88 -17.85
N GLY A 308 -10.42 8.33 -16.92
CA GLY A 308 -10.02 9.27 -15.89
C GLY A 308 -10.70 8.95 -14.57
N SER A 309 -10.05 9.29 -13.47
CA SER A 309 -10.57 9.12 -12.13
C SER A 309 -10.28 10.35 -11.29
N TYR A 310 -11.13 10.56 -10.30
CA TYR A 310 -10.92 11.48 -9.20
C TYR A 310 -11.28 10.76 -7.91
N ASP A 311 -10.40 10.88 -6.93
CA ASP A 311 -10.58 10.39 -5.58
C ASP A 311 -10.20 11.49 -4.59
N GLY A 312 -11.04 11.73 -3.59
CA GLY A 312 -10.83 12.74 -2.59
C GLY A 312 -11.23 12.26 -1.22
N THR A 313 -10.27 12.26 -0.29
CA THR A 313 -10.50 11.89 1.11
C THR A 313 -10.52 13.13 1.99
N TYR A 314 -11.59 13.31 2.73
CA TYR A 314 -11.72 14.34 3.75
C TYR A 314 -11.90 13.69 5.13
N GLU A 315 -10.85 13.74 5.94
CA GLU A 315 -10.83 13.18 7.28
C GLU A 315 -10.84 14.28 8.35
N ARG A 316 -11.68 14.09 9.35
CA ARG A 316 -11.68 14.86 10.58
C ARG A 316 -11.71 13.89 11.75
N ASP A 317 -10.54 13.59 12.27
CA ASP A 317 -10.39 12.68 13.39
C ASP A 317 -9.81 13.43 14.60
N ASN A 318 -10.57 13.43 15.68
CA ASN A 318 -10.08 13.88 16.97
C ASN A 318 -9.59 12.66 17.75
N ARG A 319 -8.35 12.30 17.49
CA ARG A 319 -7.71 11.18 18.20
C ARG A 319 -7.50 11.57 19.64
N ASN A 320 -8.16 10.85 20.52
CA ASN A 320 -7.83 10.91 21.95
C ASN A 320 -6.43 10.27 22.09
N THR A 321 -5.41 11.09 22.28
CA THR A 321 -4.01 10.67 22.41
C THR A 321 -3.74 9.91 23.71
N GLY A 322 -4.76 9.60 24.48
CA GLY A 322 -4.63 8.99 25.79
C GLY A 322 -4.29 10.00 26.87
N LEU A 323 -4.15 9.50 28.08
CA LEU A 323 -3.73 10.32 29.21
C LEU A 323 -2.25 10.70 29.04
N VAL A 324 -1.95 11.99 29.09
CA VAL A 324 -0.59 12.51 29.08
C VAL A 324 -0.28 13.00 30.48
N THR A 325 0.80 12.51 31.04
CA THR A 325 1.31 13.00 32.33
C THR A 325 1.79 14.43 32.19
N LEU A 326 1.18 15.33 32.94
CA LEU A 326 1.59 16.73 33.00
C LEU A 326 2.35 16.99 34.30
N PRO A 327 3.41 17.82 34.27
CA PRO A 327 4.13 18.20 35.49
C PRO A 327 3.20 18.94 36.46
N THR A 328 3.24 18.52 37.71
CA THR A 328 2.48 19.18 38.81
C THR A 328 2.92 20.63 39.01
N ALA A 329 2.14 21.40 39.74
CA ALA A 329 2.51 22.78 40.09
C ALA A 329 3.85 22.87 40.84
N ALA A 330 4.14 21.89 41.71
CA ALA A 330 5.42 21.76 42.40
C ALA A 330 6.58 21.55 41.42
N ILE A 331 6.48 20.57 40.53
CA ILE A 331 7.49 20.30 39.51
C ILE A 331 7.71 21.52 38.59
N ARG A 332 6.67 22.20 38.21
CA ARG A 332 6.74 23.46 37.41
C ARG A 332 7.47 24.58 38.15
N ALA A 333 7.37 24.60 39.46
CA ALA A 333 8.10 25.54 40.34
C ALA A 333 9.53 25.08 40.65
N GLY A 334 9.97 23.93 40.14
CA GLY A 334 11.30 23.38 40.38
C GLY A 334 11.39 22.53 41.64
N ASP A 335 10.29 22.16 42.24
CA ASP A 335 10.24 21.28 43.41
C ASP A 335 9.97 19.83 42.94
N PHE A 336 10.99 19.01 43.04
CA PHE A 336 11.01 17.59 42.70
C PHE A 336 10.98 16.70 43.92
N SER A 337 10.76 17.23 45.14
CA SER A 337 10.73 16.47 46.37
C SER A 337 9.68 15.35 46.37
N GLY A 338 8.54 15.60 45.72
CA GLY A 338 7.43 14.67 45.63
C GLY A 338 7.66 13.45 44.70
N ILE A 339 8.69 13.44 43.86
CA ILE A 339 9.00 12.32 42.98
C ILE A 339 10.10 11.40 43.49
N LEU A 340 10.58 11.61 44.70
CA LEU A 340 11.58 10.75 45.32
C LEU A 340 11.01 9.34 45.55
N GLY A 341 11.58 8.37 44.87
CA GLY A 341 11.25 6.95 44.99
C GLY A 341 12.13 6.22 46.02
N ASP A 342 12.38 4.97 45.74
CA ASP A 342 13.14 4.06 46.59
C ASP A 342 14.60 4.49 46.79
N TYR A 343 15.19 4.04 47.88
CA TYR A 343 16.61 4.22 48.18
C TYR A 343 17.48 3.33 47.30
N VAL A 344 18.60 3.84 46.84
CA VAL A 344 19.55 3.15 45.98
C VAL A 344 20.64 2.49 46.85
N CYS A 345 20.84 1.19 46.60
CA CYS A 345 21.87 0.42 47.32
C CYS A 345 23.07 0.11 46.42
N THR A 346 24.24 -0.12 46.99
CA THR A 346 25.52 -0.34 46.26
C THR A 346 25.53 -1.65 45.44
N ASP A 347 24.61 -2.57 45.73
CA ASP A 347 24.41 -3.81 44.96
C ASP A 347 23.59 -3.59 43.69
N GLY A 348 23.24 -2.35 43.40
CA GLY A 348 22.40 -1.98 42.24
C GLY A 348 20.90 -2.23 42.45
N THR A 349 20.45 -2.62 43.62
CA THR A 349 19.03 -2.79 43.95
C THR A 349 18.44 -1.50 44.53
N THR A 350 17.13 -1.41 44.58
CA THR A 350 16.38 -0.35 45.25
C THR A 350 15.57 -0.91 46.41
N SER A 351 15.26 -0.07 47.38
CA SER A 351 14.52 -0.45 48.59
C SER A 351 13.60 0.69 49.06
N ALA A 352 12.38 0.36 49.41
CA ALA A 352 11.42 1.31 49.96
C ALA A 352 11.86 1.89 51.32
N ALA A 353 12.70 1.17 52.08
CA ALA A 353 13.33 1.62 53.28
C ALA A 353 14.82 1.90 53.06
N PRO A 354 15.47 2.76 53.87
CA PRO A 354 16.91 2.99 53.79
C PRO A 354 17.71 1.69 53.77
N CYS A 355 18.70 1.61 52.89
CA CYS A 355 19.54 0.44 52.79
C CYS A 355 20.31 0.22 54.11
N ALA A 356 20.21 -0.97 54.68
CA ALA A 356 20.85 -1.34 55.95
C ALA A 356 21.21 -2.83 56.01
N GLY A 357 22.03 -3.22 56.92
CA GLY A 357 22.46 -4.60 57.13
C GLY A 357 23.37 -5.09 55.99
N THR A 358 22.92 -6.08 55.23
CA THR A 358 23.66 -6.63 54.08
C THR A 358 23.63 -5.72 52.86
N LYS A 359 22.68 -4.74 52.77
CA LYS A 359 22.57 -3.77 51.70
C LYS A 359 23.23 -2.46 52.11
N THR A 360 24.33 -2.12 51.47
CA THR A 360 25.04 -0.86 51.73
C THR A 360 24.39 0.30 50.98
N PRO A 361 24.19 1.48 51.65
CA PRO A 361 23.62 2.65 50.99
C PRO A 361 24.58 3.31 50.00
N VAL A 362 24.08 3.77 48.89
CA VAL A 362 24.79 4.73 48.05
C VAL A 362 24.64 6.10 48.67
N MET A 363 25.75 6.75 49.04
CA MET A 363 25.73 8.08 49.65
C MET A 363 26.02 9.16 48.62
N VAL A 364 25.24 10.23 48.68
CA VAL A 364 25.43 11.42 47.86
C VAL A 364 25.50 12.65 48.74
N THR A 365 26.21 13.68 48.27
CA THR A 365 26.31 14.95 48.97
C THR A 365 25.49 15.99 48.24
N ASP A 366 24.67 16.72 48.97
CA ASP A 366 23.88 17.78 48.38
C ASP A 366 24.67 19.11 48.21
N THR A 367 24.03 20.08 47.60
CA THR A 367 24.62 21.43 47.40
C THR A 367 24.90 22.20 48.66
N ASN A 368 24.34 21.80 49.80
CA ASN A 368 24.61 22.35 51.15
C ASN A 368 25.66 21.56 51.92
N ASN A 369 26.39 20.60 51.27
CA ASN A 369 27.36 19.70 51.85
C ASN A 369 26.79 18.68 52.89
N VAL A 370 25.46 18.40 52.79
CA VAL A 370 24.84 17.35 53.61
C VAL A 370 24.93 16.04 52.90
N SER A 371 25.46 15.01 53.60
CA SER A 371 25.52 13.64 53.06
C SER A 371 24.20 12.93 53.36
N GLN A 372 23.61 12.33 52.34
CA GLN A 372 22.36 11.58 52.43
C GLN A 372 22.37 10.36 51.53
N GLN A 373 21.50 9.41 51.78
CA GLN A 373 21.38 8.23 50.95
C GLN A 373 20.70 8.60 49.62
N ASP A 374 21.25 8.08 48.52
CA ASP A 374 20.69 8.27 47.18
C ASP A 374 19.31 7.63 47.04
N ARG A 375 18.42 8.29 46.30
CA ARG A 375 17.06 7.83 46.00
C ARG A 375 16.77 7.99 44.52
N VAL A 376 15.98 7.09 44.00
CA VAL A 376 15.43 7.23 42.63
C VAL A 376 14.69 8.57 42.54
N GLY A 377 14.89 9.32 41.46
CA GLY A 377 14.27 10.64 41.25
C GLY A 377 15.04 11.83 41.83
N MET A 378 16.20 11.62 42.47
CA MET A 378 17.07 12.72 42.87
C MET A 378 17.63 13.48 41.66
N ILE A 379 17.64 14.78 41.73
CA ILE A 379 18.19 15.67 40.69
C ILE A 379 19.53 16.24 41.14
N PHE A 380 20.49 16.26 40.20
CA PHE A 380 21.86 16.65 40.45
C PHE A 380 22.26 17.91 39.70
N SER A 381 23.06 18.74 40.33
CA SER A 381 23.56 19.98 39.72
C SER A 381 24.59 19.66 38.63
N PRO A 382 24.32 20.06 37.35
CA PRO A 382 25.25 19.84 36.25
C PRO A 382 26.53 20.68 36.38
N SER A 383 26.53 21.73 37.21
CA SER A 383 27.67 22.59 37.42
C SER A 383 28.70 22.01 38.46
N THR A 384 28.36 20.89 39.09
CA THR A 384 29.23 20.18 40.05
C THR A 384 29.72 18.86 39.46
N GLY A 385 30.83 18.33 39.98
CA GLY A 385 31.42 17.07 39.54
C GLY A 385 32.22 17.22 38.23
N THR A 386 32.43 16.08 37.57
CA THR A 386 33.18 16.02 36.30
C THR A 386 32.27 16.12 35.06
N GLY A 387 32.84 16.42 33.92
CA GLY A 387 32.09 16.44 32.63
C GLY A 387 31.47 15.07 32.29
N ALA A 388 31.97 13.98 32.81
CA ALA A 388 31.42 12.62 32.68
C ALA A 388 30.25 12.36 33.67
N GLY A 389 29.89 13.33 34.52
CA GLY A 389 28.77 13.22 35.44
C GLY A 389 29.06 12.59 36.79
N THR A 390 30.32 12.21 37.07
CA THR A 390 30.74 11.64 38.38
C THR A 390 30.94 12.74 39.40
N GLY A 391 30.58 12.45 40.67
CA GLY A 391 30.75 13.40 41.79
C GLY A 391 29.84 14.63 41.75
N ARG A 392 28.76 14.57 40.99
CA ARG A 392 27.73 15.63 40.99
C ARG A 392 27.04 15.69 42.34
N ARG A 393 26.75 16.91 42.80
CA ARG A 393 25.99 17.15 44.00
C ARG A 393 24.51 17.20 43.76
N GLN A 394 23.73 16.59 44.62
CA GLN A 394 22.29 16.66 44.55
C GLN A 394 21.83 18.08 44.94
N TYR A 395 20.78 18.57 44.31
CA TYR A 395 20.15 19.80 44.77
C TYR A 395 19.49 19.59 46.15
N ALA A 396 19.80 20.46 47.11
CA ALA A 396 19.28 20.34 48.46
C ALA A 396 17.75 20.31 48.47
N GLY A 397 17.17 19.36 49.21
CA GLY A 397 15.74 19.13 49.23
C GLY A 397 15.11 18.67 47.92
N ASN A 398 15.92 18.25 46.94
CA ASN A 398 15.51 17.90 45.57
C ASN A 398 14.78 19.07 44.84
N MET A 399 15.21 20.32 45.17
CA MET A 399 14.61 21.54 44.61
C MET A 399 15.63 22.32 43.77
N LEU A 400 15.22 22.82 42.61
CA LEU A 400 16.04 23.75 41.84
C LEU A 400 16.05 25.12 42.48
N PRO A 401 17.21 25.74 42.76
CA PRO A 401 17.30 27.08 43.33
C PRO A 401 16.76 28.17 42.40
N THR A 402 16.86 27.95 41.12
CA THR A 402 16.33 28.83 40.05
C THR A 402 15.97 28.03 38.83
N ILE A 403 14.93 28.41 38.14
CA ILE A 403 14.54 27.83 36.84
C ILE A 403 15.17 28.69 35.73
N ASP A 404 15.81 28.02 34.77
CA ASP A 404 16.36 28.71 33.60
C ASP A 404 15.25 29.52 32.88
N PRO A 405 15.49 30.78 32.45
CA PRO A 405 14.48 31.62 31.81
C PRO A 405 13.90 31.03 30.52
N ILE A 406 14.69 30.22 29.77
CA ILE A 406 14.20 29.54 28.58
C ILE A 406 13.29 28.39 28.99
N ALA A 407 13.71 27.58 29.98
CA ALA A 407 12.89 26.50 30.51
C ALA A 407 11.55 27.02 31.08
N ALA A 408 11.56 28.16 31.79
CA ALA A 408 10.34 28.80 32.28
C ALA A 408 9.36 29.14 31.16
N LYS A 409 9.86 29.67 30.03
CA LYS A 409 9.05 29.93 28.83
C LYS A 409 8.46 28.68 28.21
N ILE A 410 9.22 27.59 28.15
CA ILE A 410 8.73 26.31 27.66
C ILE A 410 7.68 25.73 28.60
N ILE A 411 7.91 25.76 29.91
CA ILE A 411 6.96 25.30 30.92
C ILE A 411 5.64 26.05 30.82
N ALA A 412 5.69 27.34 30.54
CA ALA A 412 4.48 28.19 30.40
C ALA A 412 3.62 27.77 29.18
N LEU A 413 4.18 27.12 28.17
CA LEU A 413 3.44 26.58 27.02
C LEU A 413 2.74 25.24 27.31
N ILE A 414 3.13 24.54 28.38
CA ILE A 414 2.50 23.28 28.76
C ILE A 414 1.16 23.61 29.46
N PRO A 415 0.04 23.04 29.02
CA PRO A 415 -1.25 23.29 29.62
C PRO A 415 -1.24 22.91 31.13
N THR A 416 -1.97 23.65 31.93
CA THR A 416 -2.22 23.33 33.34
C THR A 416 -3.39 22.37 33.45
N LEU A 417 -3.40 21.50 34.46
CA LEU A 417 -4.55 20.68 34.78
C LEU A 417 -5.74 21.61 35.10
N ALA A 418 -6.89 21.35 34.48
CA ALA A 418 -8.13 22.04 34.81
C ALA A 418 -8.48 21.75 36.28
N SER A 419 -8.98 22.74 36.97
CA SER A 419 -9.48 22.58 38.36
C SER A 419 -10.57 21.51 38.39
N GLY A 420 -10.37 20.44 39.15
CA GLY A 420 -11.29 19.29 39.22
C GLY A 420 -10.99 18.13 38.26
N ALA A 421 -9.91 18.19 37.49
CA ALA A 421 -9.44 17.01 36.76
C ALA A 421 -9.07 15.88 37.75
N PRO A 422 -9.52 14.65 37.55
CA PRO A 422 -9.17 13.55 38.43
C PRO A 422 -7.66 13.41 38.46
N ASN A 423 -7.04 13.45 39.65
CA ASN A 423 -5.71 12.95 39.85
C ASN A 423 -5.76 11.43 39.60
N THR A 424 -5.51 11.02 38.36
CA THR A 424 -5.15 9.65 38.11
C THR A 424 -3.67 9.53 38.45
N ASP A 425 -3.36 8.66 39.38
CA ASP A 425 -1.99 8.39 39.85
C ASP A 425 -1.05 8.25 38.66
N ASN A 426 -0.03 9.09 38.65
CA ASN A 426 1.10 9.00 37.73
C ASN A 426 2.09 8.01 38.28
#